data_2b06ec0596371b50927feca9e765d928
#
_entry.id   2b06ec0596371b50927feca9e765d928
#
_cell.length_a   1.000
_cell.length_b   1.000
_cell.length_c   1.000
_cell.angle_alpha   90.00
_cell.angle_beta   90.00
_cell.angle_gamma   90.00
#
_symmetry.space_group_name_H-M   'P 1'
#
loop_
_entity.id
_entity.type
_entity.pdbx_description
1 polymer ?
#
loop_
_entity_poly.entity_id
_entity_poly.type
_entity_poly.pdbx_seq_one_letter_code
_entity_poly.pdbx_strand_id
1 'polypeptide(L)'
;MLMKDLIANFMNQMKEAITIGENAKLTPSAQPIRNILITGLGGSGIGGSIMAQVTDKELKVPVTVNKDYFIPEFVDAHTLVMICSYSGNTEETVQAMQAALKKGAKICCITSGGKIAAMAKENNCDTITIPGGMPPRSCFGYSFTQLFYAFEGYGLLGNAFRVDLQKTIALLESEQEAIRKEAYSVAERLVGKMPIIYCEARYEGVAVRLR
;
A
#
# COMPACT_ATOMS: atom_id res chain seq x y z
N MET A 1 10.17 3.76 20.60
CA MET A 1 9.86 2.34 20.29
C MET A 1 10.95 1.83 19.37
N LEU A 2 11.55 0.67 19.66
CA LEU A 2 12.60 0.10 18.81
C LEU A 2 11.97 -0.57 17.58
N MET A 3 12.70 -0.63 16.46
CA MET A 3 12.20 -1.25 15.21
C MET A 3 11.76 -2.71 15.43
N LYS A 4 12.50 -3.46 16.27
CA LYS A 4 12.11 -4.84 16.62
C LYS A 4 10.73 -4.95 17.27
N ASP A 5 10.34 -3.96 18.08
CA ASP A 5 9.03 -3.96 18.74
C ASP A 5 7.90 -3.66 17.74
N LEU A 6 8.18 -2.77 16.77
CA LEU A 6 7.26 -2.46 15.68
C LEU A 6 7.04 -3.67 14.76
N ILE A 7 8.12 -4.42 14.47
CA ILE A 7 8.03 -5.66 13.68
C ILE A 7 7.24 -6.73 14.46
N ALA A 8 7.52 -6.90 15.75
CA ALA A 8 6.79 -7.85 16.60
C ALA A 8 5.28 -7.52 16.70
N ASN A 9 4.92 -6.24 16.57
CA ASN A 9 3.53 -5.78 16.61
C ASN A 9 2.82 -5.84 15.24
N PHE A 10 3.44 -6.42 14.21
CA PHE A 10 2.92 -6.39 12.83
C PHE A 10 1.52 -7.04 12.71
N MET A 11 1.26 -8.15 13.42
CA MET A 11 -0.05 -8.81 13.40
C MET A 11 -1.15 -7.92 13.97
N ASN A 12 -0.89 -7.21 15.08
CA ASN A 12 -1.84 -6.25 15.65
C ASN A 12 -2.08 -5.08 14.68
N GLN A 13 -1.03 -4.63 14.01
CA GLN A 13 -1.14 -3.62 12.94
C GLN A 13 -2.07 -4.08 11.83
N MET A 14 -1.97 -5.34 11.38
CA MET A 14 -2.87 -5.90 10.36
C MET A 14 -4.33 -5.99 10.86
N LYS A 15 -4.55 -6.40 12.12
CA LYS A 15 -5.90 -6.45 12.72
C LYS A 15 -6.55 -5.06 12.76
N GLU A 16 -5.79 -4.06 13.20
CA GLU A 16 -6.25 -2.68 13.22
C GLU A 16 -6.50 -2.15 11.80
N ALA A 17 -5.62 -2.48 10.85
CA ALA A 17 -5.78 -2.11 9.45
C ALA A 17 -7.05 -2.70 8.81
N ILE A 18 -7.43 -3.93 9.16
CA ILE A 18 -8.70 -4.54 8.76
C ILE A 18 -9.87 -3.69 9.27
N THR A 19 -9.87 -3.35 10.55
CA THR A 19 -10.93 -2.52 11.15
C THR A 19 -11.03 -1.15 10.47
N ILE A 20 -9.90 -0.52 10.13
CA ILE A 20 -9.88 0.75 9.39
C ILE A 20 -10.51 0.57 8.01
N GLY A 21 -10.12 -0.48 7.28
CA GLY A 21 -10.61 -0.75 5.93
C GLY A 21 -12.11 -1.05 5.90
N GLU A 22 -12.62 -1.83 6.86
CA GLU A 22 -14.05 -2.15 6.99
C GLU A 22 -14.92 -0.92 7.27
N ASN A 23 -14.35 0.09 7.91
CA ASN A 23 -15.04 1.35 8.22
C ASN A 23 -14.76 2.45 7.18
N ALA A 24 -13.97 2.18 6.14
CA ALA A 24 -13.65 3.16 5.12
C ALA A 24 -14.90 3.56 4.32
N LYS A 25 -15.12 4.86 4.19
CA LYS A 25 -16.23 5.42 3.41
C LYS A 25 -15.68 5.91 2.08
N LEU A 26 -15.98 5.16 1.04
CA LEU A 26 -15.55 5.48 -0.32
C LEU A 26 -16.77 5.87 -1.16
N THR A 27 -16.62 6.88 -2.00
CA THR A 27 -17.64 7.33 -2.91
C THR A 27 -17.49 6.62 -4.26
N PRO A 28 -18.58 6.15 -4.89
CA PRO A 28 -18.50 5.56 -6.22
C PRO A 28 -17.81 6.47 -7.22
N SER A 29 -17.10 5.88 -8.19
CA SER A 29 -16.58 6.66 -9.30
C SER A 29 -17.70 7.11 -10.22
N ALA A 30 -17.66 8.38 -10.66
CA ALA A 30 -18.64 8.93 -11.62
C ALA A 30 -18.51 8.29 -13.02
N GLN A 31 -17.30 7.80 -13.34
CA GLN A 31 -17.01 7.13 -14.60
C GLN A 31 -16.55 5.70 -14.36
N PRO A 32 -16.79 4.77 -15.30
CA PRO A 32 -16.23 3.42 -15.20
C PRO A 32 -14.71 3.46 -15.11
N ILE A 33 -14.14 2.78 -14.11
CA ILE A 33 -12.68 2.69 -13.94
C ILE A 33 -12.14 1.71 -14.98
N ARG A 34 -11.19 2.15 -15.80
CA ARG A 34 -10.54 1.37 -16.88
C ARG A 34 -9.09 1.02 -16.58
N ASN A 35 -8.46 1.74 -15.68
CA ASN A 35 -7.09 1.49 -15.23
C ASN A 35 -6.87 2.05 -13.82
N ILE A 36 -5.82 1.58 -13.16
CA ILE A 36 -5.44 2.00 -11.81
C ILE A 36 -4.01 2.52 -11.86
N LEU A 37 -3.78 3.69 -11.29
CA LEU A 37 -2.44 4.20 -10.99
C LEU A 37 -2.24 4.21 -9.48
N ILE A 38 -1.21 3.52 -8.98
CA ILE A 38 -0.80 3.61 -7.58
C ILE A 38 0.45 4.48 -7.52
N THR A 39 0.39 5.62 -6.84
CA THR A 39 1.54 6.50 -6.68
C THR A 39 1.99 6.54 -5.23
N GLY A 40 3.29 6.43 -5.02
CA GLY A 40 3.92 6.45 -3.70
C GLY A 40 5.40 6.08 -3.78
N LEU A 41 6.18 6.53 -2.78
CA LEU A 41 7.61 6.25 -2.69
C LEU A 41 7.94 5.35 -1.50
N GLY A 42 9.12 4.74 -1.54
CA GLY A 42 9.67 3.93 -0.46
C GLY A 42 8.69 2.84 0.01
N GLY A 43 8.40 2.83 1.31
CA GLY A 43 7.47 1.87 1.93
C GLY A 43 6.05 1.94 1.36
N SER A 44 5.57 3.14 1.01
CA SER A 44 4.25 3.33 0.40
C SER A 44 4.21 2.84 -1.05
N GLY A 45 5.27 3.10 -1.83
CA GLY A 45 5.33 2.68 -3.24
C GLY A 45 5.49 1.17 -3.41
N ILE A 46 6.21 0.49 -2.49
CA ILE A 46 6.39 -0.96 -2.57
C ILE A 46 5.07 -1.71 -2.35
N GLY A 47 4.17 -1.18 -1.52
CA GLY A 47 2.82 -1.73 -1.36
C GLY A 47 2.07 -1.80 -2.67
N GLY A 48 2.18 -0.76 -3.51
CA GLY A 48 1.60 -0.75 -4.85
C GLY A 48 2.18 -1.83 -5.77
N SER A 49 3.50 -2.02 -5.76
CA SER A 49 4.15 -3.08 -6.56
C SER A 49 3.69 -4.47 -6.15
N ILE A 50 3.62 -4.74 -4.84
CA ILE A 50 3.13 -6.02 -4.33
C ILE A 50 1.63 -6.19 -4.67
N MET A 51 0.83 -5.14 -4.50
CA MET A 51 -0.61 -5.18 -4.82
C MET A 51 -0.85 -5.54 -6.28
N ALA A 52 -0.12 -4.91 -7.23
CA ALA A 52 -0.21 -5.24 -8.64
C ALA A 52 0.11 -6.73 -8.92
N GLN A 53 1.10 -7.28 -8.20
CA GLN A 53 1.52 -8.68 -8.37
C GLN A 53 0.55 -9.68 -7.78
N VAL A 54 -0.03 -9.42 -6.60
CA VAL A 54 -0.94 -10.37 -5.93
C VAL A 54 -2.34 -10.37 -6.55
N THR A 55 -2.72 -9.30 -7.25
CA THR A 55 -4.05 -9.15 -7.86
C THR A 55 -4.06 -9.31 -9.38
N ASP A 56 -2.95 -9.67 -10.00
CA ASP A 56 -2.77 -9.76 -11.45
C ASP A 56 -3.78 -10.71 -12.15
N LYS A 57 -4.24 -11.74 -11.43
CA LYS A 57 -5.20 -12.74 -11.93
C LYS A 57 -6.66 -12.43 -11.61
N GLU A 58 -6.91 -11.43 -10.75
CA GLU A 58 -8.24 -11.10 -10.25
C GLU A 58 -8.78 -9.80 -10.84
N LEU A 59 -7.90 -8.80 -11.00
CA LEU A 59 -8.27 -7.50 -11.55
C LEU A 59 -8.49 -7.57 -13.07
N LYS A 60 -9.60 -6.99 -13.50
CA LYS A 60 -9.96 -6.90 -14.94
C LYS A 60 -9.39 -5.64 -15.61
N VAL A 61 -8.74 -4.78 -14.85
CA VAL A 61 -8.13 -3.54 -15.31
C VAL A 61 -6.65 -3.50 -14.97
N PRO A 62 -5.80 -2.91 -15.82
CA PRO A 62 -4.37 -2.84 -15.54
C PRO A 62 -4.05 -1.95 -14.34
N VAL A 63 -2.99 -2.34 -13.61
CA VAL A 63 -2.42 -1.56 -12.50
C VAL A 63 -1.03 -1.10 -12.89
N THR A 64 -0.81 0.21 -12.82
CA THR A 64 0.51 0.83 -13.00
C THR A 64 0.98 1.43 -11.68
N VAL A 65 2.26 1.27 -11.36
CA VAL A 65 2.87 1.86 -10.15
C VAL A 65 3.78 3.01 -10.57
N ASN A 66 3.49 4.19 -10.03
CA ASN A 66 4.28 5.40 -10.25
C ASN A 66 5.11 5.74 -9.01
N LYS A 67 6.41 5.96 -9.22
CA LYS A 67 7.37 6.35 -8.18
C LYS A 67 8.09 7.65 -8.54
N ASP A 68 7.45 8.48 -9.37
CA ASP A 68 8.00 9.70 -9.93
C ASP A 68 7.05 10.88 -9.64
N TYR A 69 7.56 12.09 -9.88
CA TYR A 69 6.83 13.35 -9.84
C TYR A 69 5.75 13.43 -10.92
N PHE A 70 6.01 12.84 -12.08
CA PHE A 70 5.14 12.90 -13.25
C PHE A 70 4.28 11.66 -13.34
N ILE A 71 2.99 11.86 -13.53
CA ILE A 71 2.06 10.76 -13.79
C ILE A 71 1.99 10.45 -15.30
N PRO A 72 1.72 9.18 -15.68
CA PRO A 72 1.59 8.80 -17.07
C PRO A 72 0.49 9.57 -17.82
N GLU A 73 0.67 9.76 -19.13
CA GLU A 73 -0.28 10.49 -19.98
C GLU A 73 -1.64 9.80 -20.12
N PHE A 74 -1.73 8.48 -19.93
CA PHE A 74 -3.00 7.74 -19.99
C PHE A 74 -3.97 8.07 -18.85
N VAL A 75 -3.52 8.75 -17.80
CA VAL A 75 -4.38 9.12 -16.66
C VAL A 75 -5.44 10.11 -17.11
N ASP A 76 -6.70 9.77 -16.84
CA ASP A 76 -7.87 10.54 -17.22
C ASP A 76 -9.03 10.32 -16.22
N ALA A 77 -10.25 10.74 -16.56
CA ALA A 77 -11.45 10.57 -15.76
C ALA A 77 -11.86 9.09 -15.52
N HIS A 78 -11.32 8.14 -16.29
CA HIS A 78 -11.52 6.70 -16.14
C HIS A 78 -10.42 6.02 -15.32
N THR A 79 -9.50 6.78 -14.76
CA THR A 79 -8.40 6.27 -13.94
C THR A 79 -8.71 6.39 -12.47
N LEU A 80 -8.56 5.30 -11.72
CA LEU A 80 -8.46 5.36 -10.26
C LEU A 80 -7.00 5.62 -9.88
N VAL A 81 -6.74 6.76 -9.23
CA VAL A 81 -5.41 7.12 -8.73
C VAL A 81 -5.37 6.91 -7.21
N MET A 82 -4.61 5.91 -6.78
CA MET A 82 -4.33 5.65 -5.37
C MET A 82 -3.13 6.48 -4.92
N ILE A 83 -3.35 7.45 -4.05
CA ILE A 83 -2.32 8.32 -3.49
C ILE A 83 -1.82 7.74 -2.17
N CYS A 84 -0.67 7.06 -2.20
CA CYS A 84 -0.11 6.38 -1.03
C CYS A 84 1.08 7.17 -0.47
N SER A 85 0.86 7.91 0.61
CA SER A 85 1.90 8.65 1.31
C SER A 85 1.66 8.60 2.81
N TYR A 86 2.49 7.86 3.55
CA TYR A 86 2.32 7.73 4.99
C TYR A 86 2.34 9.09 5.69
N SER A 87 3.38 9.90 5.48
CA SER A 87 3.47 11.24 6.08
C SER A 87 2.50 12.26 5.47
N GLY A 88 1.99 11.97 4.26
CA GLY A 88 1.19 12.90 3.47
C GLY A 88 1.94 14.14 2.97
N ASN A 89 3.28 14.17 3.09
CA ASN A 89 4.11 15.33 2.73
C ASN A 89 5.18 15.01 1.67
N THR A 90 5.23 13.79 1.16
CA THR A 90 6.17 13.39 0.10
C THR A 90 5.91 14.23 -1.15
N GLU A 91 6.92 14.97 -1.59
CA GLU A 91 6.77 16.00 -2.63
C GLU A 91 6.29 15.42 -3.94
N GLU A 92 6.88 14.30 -4.37
CA GLU A 92 6.50 13.56 -5.58
C GLU A 92 5.03 13.15 -5.53
N THR A 93 4.57 12.63 -4.40
CA THR A 93 3.18 12.19 -4.24
C THR A 93 2.19 13.36 -4.23
N VAL A 94 2.59 14.49 -3.64
CA VAL A 94 1.79 15.73 -3.66
C VAL A 94 1.65 16.24 -5.10
N GLN A 95 2.75 16.26 -5.85
CA GLN A 95 2.73 16.70 -7.25
C GLN A 95 1.94 15.75 -8.15
N ALA A 96 2.09 14.43 -7.95
CA ALA A 96 1.29 13.43 -8.66
C ALA A 96 -0.22 13.60 -8.38
N MET A 97 -0.61 13.89 -7.12
CA MET A 97 -2.01 14.16 -6.78
C MET A 97 -2.53 15.42 -7.48
N GLN A 98 -1.75 16.51 -7.51
CA GLN A 98 -2.13 17.75 -8.23
C GLN A 98 -2.33 17.50 -9.72
N ALA A 99 -1.47 16.71 -10.34
CA ALA A 99 -1.60 16.34 -11.74
C ALA A 99 -2.84 15.47 -12.00
N ALA A 100 -3.12 14.50 -11.12
CA ALA A 100 -4.30 13.63 -11.21
C ALA A 100 -5.62 14.42 -11.07
N LEU A 101 -5.66 15.41 -10.16
CA LEU A 101 -6.80 16.32 -10.00
C LEU A 101 -7.08 17.10 -11.29
N LYS A 102 -6.04 17.64 -11.93
CA LYS A 102 -6.17 18.38 -13.21
C LYS A 102 -6.69 17.51 -14.35
N LYS A 103 -6.39 16.21 -14.33
CA LYS A 103 -6.85 15.24 -15.33
C LYS A 103 -8.26 14.67 -15.01
N GLY A 104 -8.88 15.09 -13.91
CA GLY A 104 -10.22 14.66 -13.52
C GLY A 104 -10.31 13.20 -13.05
N ALA A 105 -9.19 12.60 -12.66
CA ALA A 105 -9.14 11.21 -12.22
C ALA A 105 -9.93 11.00 -10.91
N LYS A 106 -10.45 9.80 -10.69
CA LYS A 106 -10.96 9.39 -9.38
C LYS A 106 -9.77 9.19 -8.43
N ILE A 107 -9.77 9.87 -7.29
CA ILE A 107 -8.66 9.86 -6.35
C ILE A 107 -9.08 9.22 -5.02
N CYS A 108 -8.24 8.31 -4.51
CA CYS A 108 -8.32 7.78 -3.17
C CYS A 108 -6.96 7.89 -2.48
N CYS A 109 -6.92 8.51 -1.32
CA CYS A 109 -5.70 8.74 -0.55
C CYS A 109 -5.59 7.72 0.59
N ILE A 110 -4.39 7.17 0.80
CA ILE A 110 -4.02 6.38 1.98
C ILE A 110 -2.88 7.13 2.67
N THR A 111 -3.17 7.74 3.81
CA THR A 111 -2.24 8.63 4.50
C THR A 111 -2.52 8.72 5.99
N SER A 112 -1.53 9.13 6.78
CA SER A 112 -1.76 9.47 8.20
C SER A 112 -2.07 10.97 8.42
N GLY A 113 -2.06 11.78 7.36
CA GLY A 113 -2.30 13.23 7.47
C GLY A 113 -1.56 14.04 6.42
N GLY A 114 -1.02 15.19 6.84
CA GLY A 114 -0.19 16.07 6.03
C GLY A 114 -0.92 16.77 4.89
N LYS A 115 -0.14 17.24 3.90
CA LYS A 115 -0.66 17.99 2.73
C LYS A 115 -1.65 17.16 1.90
N ILE A 116 -1.40 15.85 1.77
CA ILE A 116 -2.30 14.95 1.02
C ILE A 116 -3.69 14.93 1.66
N ALA A 117 -3.78 14.79 3.00
CA ALA A 117 -5.08 14.80 3.68
C ALA A 117 -5.80 16.15 3.53
N ALA A 118 -5.06 17.27 3.62
CA ALA A 118 -5.62 18.60 3.41
C ALA A 118 -6.16 18.78 1.97
N MET A 119 -5.36 18.41 0.98
CA MET A 119 -5.76 18.48 -0.44
C MET A 119 -6.95 17.56 -0.75
N ALA A 120 -6.97 16.34 -0.16
CA ALA A 120 -8.08 15.42 -0.34
C ALA A 120 -9.39 16.00 0.20
N LYS A 121 -9.35 16.61 1.38
CA LYS A 121 -10.51 17.29 1.98
C LYS A 121 -10.97 18.47 1.12
N GLU A 122 -10.06 19.30 0.67
CA GLU A 122 -10.36 20.48 -0.16
C GLU A 122 -11.00 20.11 -1.50
N ASN A 123 -10.59 18.99 -2.09
CA ASN A 123 -11.06 18.54 -3.40
C ASN A 123 -12.11 17.42 -3.32
N ASN A 124 -12.66 17.12 -2.13
CA ASN A 124 -13.64 16.05 -1.89
C ASN A 124 -13.18 14.68 -2.41
N CYS A 125 -11.87 14.38 -2.29
CA CYS A 125 -11.33 13.07 -2.62
C CYS A 125 -11.52 12.09 -1.46
N ASP A 126 -11.68 10.80 -1.79
CA ASP A 126 -11.75 9.76 -0.77
C ASP A 126 -10.42 9.63 -0.02
N THR A 127 -10.50 9.38 1.28
CA THR A 127 -9.32 9.21 2.13
C THR A 127 -9.53 8.11 3.14
N ILE A 128 -8.60 7.17 3.17
CA ILE A 128 -8.47 6.18 4.24
C ILE A 128 -7.33 6.65 5.15
N THR A 129 -7.69 7.11 6.34
CA THR A 129 -6.70 7.60 7.31
C THR A 129 -6.15 6.43 8.11
N ILE A 130 -4.82 6.34 8.15
CA ILE A 130 -4.08 5.31 8.91
C ILE A 130 -3.34 5.95 10.09
N PRO A 131 -3.02 5.19 11.16
CA PRO A 131 -2.32 5.72 12.33
C PRO A 131 -0.96 6.33 11.98
N GLY A 132 -0.70 7.52 12.52
CA GLY A 132 0.56 8.25 12.36
C GLY A 132 1.57 8.00 13.49
N GLY A 133 2.70 8.73 13.46
CA GLY A 133 3.67 8.76 14.57
C GLY A 133 4.70 7.62 14.57
N MET A 134 4.73 6.78 13.55
CA MET A 134 5.67 5.66 13.41
C MET A 134 6.61 5.87 12.21
N PRO A 135 7.78 5.20 12.17
CA PRO A 135 8.60 5.18 10.97
C PRO A 135 7.82 4.60 9.77
N PRO A 136 7.80 5.24 8.60
CA PRO A 136 7.00 4.79 7.44
C PRO A 136 7.25 3.34 7.04
N ARG A 137 8.51 2.88 7.16
CA ARG A 137 8.89 1.50 6.84
C ARG A 137 8.19 0.45 7.72
N SER A 138 7.79 0.81 8.93
CA SER A 138 7.08 -0.09 9.86
C SER A 138 5.56 -0.09 9.68
N CYS A 139 5.02 0.74 8.79
CA CYS A 139 3.57 0.93 8.61
C CYS A 139 3.01 0.22 7.38
N PHE A 140 3.75 -0.74 6.86
CA PHE A 140 3.37 -1.48 5.65
C PHE A 140 2.03 -2.20 5.80
N GLY A 141 1.79 -2.83 6.96
CA GLY A 141 0.53 -3.53 7.23
C GLY A 141 -0.68 -2.61 7.11
N TYR A 142 -0.57 -1.35 7.60
CA TYR A 142 -1.65 -0.37 7.43
C TYR A 142 -1.86 -0.03 5.96
N SER A 143 -0.84 0.48 5.28
CA SER A 143 -1.00 1.01 3.92
C SER A 143 -1.33 -0.06 2.89
N PHE A 144 -0.74 -1.23 2.99
CA PHE A 144 -0.98 -2.33 2.06
C PHE A 144 -2.38 -2.91 2.18
N THR A 145 -2.85 -3.14 3.41
CA THR A 145 -4.21 -3.65 3.66
C THR A 145 -5.27 -2.71 3.09
N GLN A 146 -5.09 -1.38 3.17
CA GLN A 146 -6.06 -0.43 2.65
C GLN A 146 -6.18 -0.46 1.13
N LEU A 147 -5.18 -0.90 0.39
CA LEU A 147 -5.30 -1.06 -1.06
C LEU A 147 -6.35 -2.12 -1.44
N PHE A 148 -6.44 -3.23 -0.70
CA PHE A 148 -7.47 -4.24 -0.90
C PHE A 148 -8.87 -3.68 -0.65
N TYR A 149 -9.06 -2.99 0.48
CA TYR A 149 -10.35 -2.40 0.83
C TYR A 149 -10.75 -1.28 -0.15
N ALA A 150 -9.82 -0.51 -0.64
CA ALA A 150 -10.08 0.49 -1.66
C ALA A 150 -10.54 -0.18 -2.98
N PHE A 151 -9.85 -1.22 -3.43
CA PHE A 151 -10.21 -1.93 -4.66
C PHE A 151 -11.57 -2.62 -4.55
N GLU A 152 -11.88 -3.23 -3.40
CA GLU A 152 -13.21 -3.78 -3.11
C GLU A 152 -14.28 -2.68 -3.11
N GLY A 153 -14.03 -1.57 -2.42
CA GLY A 153 -14.97 -0.45 -2.30
C GLY A 153 -15.30 0.22 -3.63
N TYR A 154 -14.38 0.18 -4.60
CA TYR A 154 -14.64 0.62 -5.97
C TYR A 154 -15.17 -0.48 -6.90
N GLY A 155 -15.45 -1.68 -6.38
CA GLY A 155 -15.98 -2.79 -7.16
C GLY A 155 -14.99 -3.44 -8.12
N LEU A 156 -13.69 -3.25 -7.90
CA LEU A 156 -12.61 -3.76 -8.75
C LEU A 156 -12.13 -5.14 -8.30
N LEU A 157 -12.24 -5.43 -7.00
CA LEU A 157 -11.83 -6.70 -6.38
C LEU A 157 -12.97 -7.29 -5.58
N GLY A 158 -13.08 -8.62 -5.55
CA GLY A 158 -13.99 -9.33 -4.66
C GLY A 158 -13.49 -9.34 -3.21
N ASN A 159 -14.27 -9.92 -2.30
CA ASN A 159 -13.98 -9.92 -0.85
C ASN A 159 -13.17 -11.13 -0.36
N ALA A 160 -12.70 -12.01 -1.27
CA ALA A 160 -11.94 -13.21 -0.91
C ALA A 160 -10.66 -12.90 -0.11
N PHE A 161 -10.01 -11.77 -0.40
CA PHE A 161 -8.82 -11.30 0.32
C PHE A 161 -9.04 -11.17 1.83
N ARG A 162 -10.28 -10.94 2.30
CA ARG A 162 -10.60 -10.81 3.73
C ARG A 162 -10.27 -12.09 4.49
N VAL A 163 -10.62 -13.25 3.88
CA VAL A 163 -10.28 -14.56 4.42
C VAL A 163 -8.77 -14.79 4.40
N ASP A 164 -8.09 -14.36 3.35
CA ASP A 164 -6.64 -14.52 3.22
C ASP A 164 -5.87 -13.63 4.18
N LEU A 165 -6.36 -12.41 4.47
CA LEU A 165 -5.79 -11.57 5.53
C LEU A 165 -5.90 -12.25 6.91
N GLN A 166 -7.05 -12.84 7.23
CA GLN A 166 -7.22 -13.56 8.50
C GLN A 166 -6.31 -14.79 8.60
N LYS A 167 -6.21 -15.59 7.53
CA LYS A 167 -5.27 -16.72 7.45
C LYS A 167 -3.82 -16.27 7.60
N THR A 168 -3.46 -15.14 6.98
CA THR A 168 -2.12 -14.56 7.06
C THR A 168 -1.78 -14.16 8.51
N ILE A 169 -2.72 -13.51 9.21
CA ILE A 169 -2.53 -13.16 10.61
C ILE A 169 -2.35 -14.42 11.46
N ALA A 170 -3.22 -15.41 11.31
CA ALA A 170 -3.14 -16.67 12.05
C ALA A 170 -1.81 -17.41 11.81
N LEU A 171 -1.34 -17.46 10.55
CA LEU A 171 -0.06 -18.04 10.19
C LEU A 171 1.10 -17.30 10.86
N LEU A 172 1.11 -15.96 10.77
CA LEU A 172 2.18 -15.15 11.38
C LEU A 172 2.19 -15.27 12.91
N GLU A 173 1.03 -15.41 13.54
CA GLU A 173 0.93 -15.64 14.99
C GLU A 173 1.48 -17.02 15.39
N SER A 174 1.13 -18.09 14.65
CA SER A 174 1.61 -19.44 14.93
C SER A 174 3.10 -19.63 14.69
N GLU A 175 3.65 -18.93 13.67
CA GLU A 175 5.04 -19.09 13.24
C GLU A 175 5.99 -18.00 13.77
N GLN A 176 5.52 -17.11 14.63
CA GLN A 176 6.28 -15.93 15.06
C GLN A 176 7.68 -16.26 15.60
N GLU A 177 7.79 -17.27 16.47
CA GLU A 177 9.07 -17.67 17.05
C GLU A 177 10.00 -18.34 16.04
N ALA A 178 9.45 -19.16 15.14
CA ALA A 178 10.21 -19.79 14.06
C ALA A 178 10.75 -18.74 13.08
N ILE A 179 9.91 -17.79 12.67
CA ILE A 179 10.30 -16.65 11.81
C ILE A 179 11.40 -15.83 12.46
N ARG A 180 11.28 -15.52 13.76
CA ARG A 180 12.26 -14.75 14.51
C ARG A 180 13.62 -15.46 14.59
N LYS A 181 13.60 -16.77 14.88
CA LYS A 181 14.80 -17.59 14.93
C LYS A 181 15.52 -17.65 13.58
N GLU A 182 14.77 -17.89 12.50
CA GLU A 182 15.34 -17.94 11.16
C GLU A 182 15.90 -16.57 10.72
N ALA A 183 15.15 -15.47 10.96
CA ALA A 183 15.62 -14.13 10.66
C ALA A 183 16.92 -13.78 11.38
N TYR A 184 17.07 -14.20 12.65
CA TYR A 184 18.30 -14.02 13.41
C TYR A 184 19.46 -14.81 12.79
N SER A 185 19.25 -16.09 12.47
CA SER A 185 20.26 -16.94 11.80
C SER A 185 20.71 -16.36 10.46
N VAL A 186 19.77 -15.85 9.65
CA VAL A 186 20.10 -15.19 8.38
C VAL A 186 20.90 -13.92 8.63
N ALA A 187 20.52 -13.09 9.60
CA ALA A 187 21.22 -11.86 9.93
C ALA A 187 22.67 -12.12 10.36
N GLU A 188 22.92 -13.15 11.20
CA GLU A 188 24.28 -13.54 11.59
C GLU A 188 25.15 -13.92 10.38
N ARG A 189 24.59 -14.68 9.44
CA ARG A 189 25.29 -15.09 8.22
C ARG A 189 25.62 -13.92 7.28
N LEU A 190 24.87 -12.81 7.37
CA LEU A 190 25.04 -11.63 6.53
C LEU A 190 26.04 -10.60 7.10
N VAL A 191 26.48 -10.75 8.34
CA VAL A 191 27.46 -9.82 8.94
C VAL A 191 28.73 -9.73 8.07
N GLY A 192 29.10 -8.51 7.68
CA GLY A 192 30.27 -8.23 6.84
C GLY A 192 30.13 -8.70 5.39
N LYS A 193 28.95 -9.07 4.92
CA LYS A 193 28.70 -9.51 3.53
C LYS A 193 27.76 -8.55 2.82
N MET A 194 27.86 -8.50 1.50
CA MET A 194 26.89 -7.83 0.63
C MET A 194 25.90 -8.88 0.10
N PRO A 195 24.65 -8.88 0.56
CA PRO A 195 23.66 -9.83 0.08
C PRO A 195 23.22 -9.48 -1.33
N ILE A 196 23.03 -10.51 -2.15
CA ILE A 196 22.41 -10.41 -3.48
C ILE A 196 21.12 -11.24 -3.43
N ILE A 197 19.99 -10.62 -3.80
CA ILE A 197 18.68 -11.24 -3.73
C ILE A 197 18.21 -11.58 -5.14
N TYR A 198 17.94 -12.86 -5.39
CA TYR A 198 17.34 -13.37 -6.63
C TYR A 198 15.92 -13.86 -6.35
N CYS A 199 14.97 -13.54 -7.22
CA CYS A 199 13.62 -14.03 -7.13
C CYS A 199 12.96 -14.15 -8.51
N GLU A 200 11.85 -14.89 -8.60
CA GLU A 200 10.95 -14.80 -9.74
C GLU A 200 10.34 -13.41 -9.86
N ALA A 201 10.01 -12.99 -11.10
CA ALA A 201 9.43 -11.67 -11.37
C ALA A 201 8.20 -11.35 -10.52
N ARG A 202 7.34 -12.35 -10.27
CA ARG A 202 6.13 -12.18 -9.44
C ARG A 202 6.41 -11.87 -7.96
N TYR A 203 7.65 -12.02 -7.48
CA TYR A 203 8.06 -11.70 -6.11
C TYR A 203 8.98 -10.47 -6.05
N GLU A 204 9.15 -9.74 -7.16
CA GLU A 204 10.02 -8.57 -7.22
C GLU A 204 9.70 -7.55 -6.11
N GLY A 205 8.40 -7.25 -5.89
CA GLY A 205 7.99 -6.32 -4.84
C GLY A 205 8.44 -6.76 -3.45
N VAL A 206 8.37 -8.06 -3.16
CA VAL A 206 8.82 -8.62 -1.88
C VAL A 206 10.35 -8.55 -1.77
N ALA A 207 11.08 -8.89 -2.82
CA ALA A 207 12.54 -8.83 -2.86
C ALA A 207 13.07 -7.40 -2.68
N VAL A 208 12.44 -6.41 -3.35
CA VAL A 208 12.76 -4.99 -3.17
C VAL A 208 12.48 -4.52 -1.75
N ARG A 209 11.44 -5.04 -1.09
CA ARG A 209 11.17 -4.72 0.30
C ARG A 209 12.19 -5.32 1.27
N LEU A 210 12.70 -6.51 0.98
CA LEU A 210 13.72 -7.18 1.79
C LEU A 210 15.08 -6.46 1.73
N ARG A 211 15.40 -5.82 0.61
CA ARG A 211 16.60 -4.99 0.42
C ARG A 211 16.55 -3.73 1.30
#